data_59821922c1ac689e0493796d82580cd1
#
_entry.id   59821922c1ac689e0493796d82580cd1
#
_cell.length_a   1.000
_cell.length_b   1.000
_cell.length_c   1.000
_cell.angle_alpha   90.00
_cell.angle_beta   90.00
_cell.angle_gamma   90.00
#
_symmetry.space_group_name_H-M   'P 1'
#
loop_
_entity.id
_entity.type
_entity.pdbx_description
1 polymer ?
#
loop_
_entity_poly.entity_id
_entity_poly.type
_entity_poly.pdbx_seq_one_letter_code
_entity_poly.pdbx_strand_id
1 'polypeptide(L)'
;MANATSASLKLTVQQTGENSGTWGAYTNTNLLILEQAIGGYQSVALNATTGATLTFSNGVISNGKNAALKLTGALTGNVDVIVPDSVEKTYIIDNATTGAYTVTVKTTSGTGVAWGTTDKGTKMVYSDATNVVDTAFTDLSSDYTPQLVADLDTNAQNIIIDNTKAILDESSNEQI
;
A
#
# COMPACT_ATOMS: atom_id res chain seq x y z
N MET A 1 29.85 9.76 -18.93
CA MET A 1 28.51 10.38 -18.75
C MET A 1 27.87 9.80 -17.48
N ALA A 2 26.92 10.52 -16.84
CA ALA A 2 26.18 9.93 -15.73
C ALA A 2 25.24 8.85 -16.26
N ASN A 3 25.15 7.69 -15.58
CA ASN A 3 24.21 6.64 -15.93
C ASN A 3 22.77 7.15 -15.85
N ALA A 4 21.92 6.73 -16.78
CA ALA A 4 20.48 6.93 -16.70
C ALA A 4 19.89 6.04 -15.58
N THR A 5 18.64 6.31 -15.20
CA THR A 5 17.90 5.47 -14.24
C THR A 5 16.55 5.04 -14.80
N SER A 6 16.07 3.87 -14.38
CA SER A 6 14.72 3.40 -14.71
C SER A 6 13.65 4.29 -14.06
N ALA A 7 12.44 4.32 -14.63
CA ALA A 7 11.39 5.25 -14.22
C ALA A 7 10.93 5.02 -12.77
N SER A 8 10.47 3.82 -12.43
CA SER A 8 9.84 3.55 -11.11
C SER A 8 10.86 3.22 -10.03
N LEU A 9 11.65 2.17 -10.22
CA LEU A 9 12.58 1.71 -9.18
C LEU A 9 13.91 2.46 -9.15
N LYS A 10 14.15 3.37 -10.12
CA LYS A 10 15.39 4.14 -10.21
C LYS A 10 16.65 3.25 -10.26
N LEU A 11 16.56 2.12 -10.99
CA LEU A 11 17.70 1.24 -11.26
C LEU A 11 18.72 1.97 -12.12
N THR A 12 20.00 1.72 -11.91
CA THR A 12 21.05 2.25 -12.78
C THR A 12 21.01 1.55 -14.14
N VAL A 13 20.74 2.30 -15.20
CA VAL A 13 20.80 1.82 -16.58
C VAL A 13 22.22 2.05 -17.08
N GLN A 14 22.98 0.95 -17.18
CA GLN A 14 24.39 1.01 -17.60
C GLN A 14 24.48 1.16 -19.11
N GLN A 15 25.35 2.05 -19.56
CA GLN A 15 25.63 2.26 -20.98
C GLN A 15 26.79 1.40 -21.45
N THR A 16 26.73 0.93 -22.68
CA THR A 16 27.82 0.16 -23.32
C THR A 16 29.10 0.99 -23.35
N GLY A 17 30.20 0.41 -22.85
CA GLY A 17 31.51 1.07 -22.81
C GLY A 17 31.73 1.98 -21.60
N GLU A 18 30.70 2.22 -20.78
CA GLU A 18 30.80 2.96 -19.53
C GLU A 18 31.03 2.00 -18.33
N ASN A 19 31.37 2.57 -17.19
CA ASN A 19 31.51 1.85 -15.91
C ASN A 19 32.60 0.76 -15.88
N SER A 20 33.65 0.89 -16.68
CA SER A 20 34.79 -0.02 -16.63
C SER A 20 35.33 -0.15 -15.20
N GLY A 21 35.45 -1.38 -14.70
CA GLY A 21 35.86 -1.68 -13.32
C GLY A 21 34.80 -1.49 -12.23
N THR A 22 33.64 -0.90 -12.54
CA THR A 22 32.56 -0.61 -11.56
C THR A 22 31.20 -1.23 -11.95
N TRP A 23 31.07 -1.82 -13.14
CA TRP A 23 29.80 -2.38 -13.61
C TRP A 23 29.22 -3.45 -12.67
N GLY A 24 30.08 -4.26 -12.03
CA GLY A 24 29.66 -5.28 -11.08
C GLY A 24 28.98 -4.67 -9.83
N ALA A 25 29.49 -3.53 -9.35
CA ALA A 25 28.89 -2.82 -8.23
C ALA A 25 27.49 -2.29 -8.58
N TYR A 26 27.31 -1.69 -9.76
CA TYR A 26 26.01 -1.23 -10.23
C TYR A 26 25.03 -2.38 -10.43
N THR A 27 25.49 -3.50 -10.99
CA THR A 27 24.65 -4.70 -11.17
C THR A 27 24.20 -5.26 -9.83
N ASN A 28 25.11 -5.41 -8.87
CA ASN A 28 24.77 -5.90 -7.54
C ASN A 28 23.78 -4.95 -6.82
N THR A 29 23.99 -3.65 -6.91
CA THR A 29 23.05 -2.68 -6.31
C THR A 29 21.68 -2.77 -6.97
N ASN A 30 21.59 -2.93 -8.29
CA ASN A 30 20.32 -3.14 -8.98
C ASN A 30 19.62 -4.42 -8.51
N LEU A 31 20.35 -5.52 -8.31
CA LEU A 31 19.78 -6.77 -7.75
C LEU A 31 19.24 -6.57 -6.34
N LEU A 32 19.96 -5.85 -5.48
CA LEU A 32 19.48 -5.51 -4.13
C LEU A 32 18.22 -4.64 -4.16
N ILE A 33 18.11 -3.70 -5.10
CA ILE A 33 16.89 -2.90 -5.29
C ILE A 33 15.73 -3.78 -5.75
N LEU A 34 15.96 -4.75 -6.65
CA LEU A 34 14.94 -5.70 -7.07
C LEU A 34 14.50 -6.61 -5.91
N GLU A 35 15.45 -7.14 -5.14
CA GLU A 35 15.15 -7.91 -3.93
C GLU A 35 14.28 -7.10 -2.96
N GLN A 36 14.66 -5.84 -2.71
CA GLN A 36 13.89 -4.91 -1.87
C GLN A 36 12.47 -4.68 -2.43
N ALA A 37 12.32 -4.57 -3.74
CA ALA A 37 11.03 -4.34 -4.39
C ALA A 37 10.10 -5.56 -4.38
N ILE A 38 10.67 -6.77 -4.30
CA ILE A 38 9.92 -8.04 -4.32
C ILE A 38 9.61 -8.53 -2.91
N GLY A 39 10.59 -8.54 -2.02
CA GLY A 39 10.49 -9.13 -0.67
C GLY A 39 10.86 -8.17 0.46
N GLY A 40 11.19 -6.92 0.18
CA GLY A 40 11.64 -5.96 1.19
C GLY A 40 10.51 -5.51 2.11
N TYR A 41 10.85 -5.38 3.39
CA TYR A 41 10.00 -4.84 4.45
C TYR A 41 10.68 -3.65 5.12
N GLN A 42 9.91 -2.59 5.38
CA GLN A 42 10.41 -1.40 6.05
C GLN A 42 9.39 -0.85 7.05
N SER A 43 9.84 -0.58 8.27
CA SER A 43 9.06 0.25 9.20
C SER A 43 9.33 1.73 8.92
N VAL A 44 8.27 2.50 8.73
CA VAL A 44 8.30 3.94 8.47
C VAL A 44 7.65 4.66 9.64
N ALA A 45 8.47 5.38 10.41
CA ALA A 45 7.96 6.22 11.49
C ALA A 45 7.37 7.50 10.91
N LEU A 46 6.08 7.76 11.18
CA LEU A 46 5.39 8.97 10.75
C LEU A 46 5.60 10.09 11.74
N ASN A 47 5.82 11.30 11.24
CA ASN A 47 5.70 12.50 12.06
C ASN A 47 4.23 12.66 12.51
N ALA A 48 4.03 13.04 13.77
CA ALA A 48 2.72 13.05 14.41
C ALA A 48 1.68 13.97 13.74
N THR A 49 2.11 14.96 12.95
CA THR A 49 1.23 15.97 12.31
C THR A 49 1.46 16.13 10.82
N THR A 50 2.61 15.68 10.27
CA THR A 50 2.96 15.89 8.85
C THR A 50 3.17 14.58 8.08
N GLY A 51 3.18 13.43 8.76
CA GLY A 51 3.38 12.13 8.12
C GLY A 51 4.80 11.86 7.65
N ALA A 52 4.96 11.32 6.44
CA ALA A 52 6.26 11.00 5.86
C ALA A 52 6.24 11.08 4.32
N THR A 53 7.41 11.34 3.73
CA THR A 53 7.62 11.19 2.29
C THR A 53 8.52 9.99 2.03
N LEU A 54 8.07 9.08 1.16
CA LEU A 54 8.86 7.93 0.73
C LEU A 54 9.95 8.38 -0.25
N THR A 55 11.13 7.81 -0.10
CA THR A 55 12.28 8.16 -0.93
C THR A 55 12.52 7.12 -2.02
N PHE A 56 12.90 7.59 -3.21
CA PHE A 56 13.30 6.78 -4.37
C PHE A 56 14.60 7.34 -4.95
N SER A 57 15.70 7.09 -4.25
CA SER A 57 17.01 7.57 -4.68
C SER A 57 17.53 6.78 -5.88
N ASN A 58 18.20 7.47 -6.81
CA ASN A 58 18.75 6.88 -8.03
C ASN A 58 19.85 5.86 -7.71
N GLY A 59 19.72 4.64 -8.22
CA GLY A 59 20.74 3.61 -8.13
C GLY A 59 21.13 3.16 -6.72
N VAL A 60 20.28 3.40 -5.69
CA VAL A 60 20.52 2.94 -4.31
C VAL A 60 19.22 2.45 -3.68
N ILE A 61 19.33 1.64 -2.63
CA ILE A 61 18.19 1.23 -1.82
C ILE A 61 17.57 2.45 -1.12
N SER A 62 16.25 2.44 -0.94
CA SER A 62 15.52 3.53 -0.28
C SER A 62 14.15 3.04 0.23
N ASN A 63 13.61 3.71 1.25
CA ASN A 63 12.44 3.19 1.98
C ASN A 63 11.22 2.93 1.08
N GLY A 64 10.96 3.79 0.10
CA GLY A 64 9.83 3.66 -0.82
C GLY A 64 9.93 2.47 -1.79
N LYS A 65 11.10 1.85 -1.93
CA LYS A 65 11.29 0.70 -2.82
C LYS A 65 10.86 -0.64 -2.20
N ASN A 66 10.64 -0.70 -0.89
CA ASN A 66 10.20 -1.93 -0.23
C ASN A 66 8.82 -2.40 -0.71
N ALA A 67 8.60 -3.71 -0.73
CA ALA A 67 7.32 -4.31 -1.09
C ALA A 67 6.28 -4.09 0.01
N ALA A 68 6.69 -4.23 1.27
CA ALA A 68 5.83 -4.05 2.43
C ALA A 68 6.32 -2.90 3.31
N LEU A 69 5.38 -2.06 3.75
CA LEU A 69 5.64 -0.93 4.63
C LEU A 69 4.77 -1.05 5.88
N LYS A 70 5.38 -0.87 7.05
CA LYS A 70 4.67 -0.73 8.31
C LYS A 70 4.75 0.72 8.76
N LEU A 71 3.62 1.40 8.78
CA LEU A 71 3.50 2.78 9.24
C LEU A 71 3.36 2.78 10.77
N THR A 72 4.24 3.49 11.47
CA THR A 72 4.25 3.54 12.93
C THR A 72 4.29 5.00 13.41
N GLY A 73 3.87 5.24 14.63
CA GLY A 73 3.89 6.56 15.25
C GLY A 73 2.65 6.86 16.07
N ALA A 74 2.77 7.75 17.04
CA ALA A 74 1.64 8.29 17.79
C ALA A 74 1.18 9.59 17.13
N LEU A 75 0.06 9.52 16.43
CA LEU A 75 -0.46 10.66 15.66
C LEU A 75 -1.24 11.62 16.57
N THR A 76 -1.14 12.90 16.29
CA THR A 76 -1.90 13.99 16.91
C THR A 76 -2.67 14.83 15.89
N GLY A 77 -2.62 14.45 14.62
CA GLY A 77 -3.36 15.03 13.50
C GLY A 77 -3.46 14.05 12.33
N ASN A 78 -4.32 14.34 11.37
CA ASN A 78 -4.37 13.62 10.11
C ASN A 78 -3.08 13.84 9.33
N VAL A 79 -2.55 12.78 8.70
CA VAL A 79 -1.24 12.80 8.05
C VAL A 79 -1.28 12.14 6.68
N ASP A 80 -0.36 12.57 5.82
CA ASP A 80 -0.13 11.97 4.52
C ASP A 80 1.19 11.18 4.49
N VAL A 81 1.18 10.06 3.77
CA VAL A 81 2.39 9.33 3.36
C VAL A 81 2.52 9.54 1.86
N ILE A 82 3.56 10.25 1.46
CA ILE A 82 3.73 10.68 0.08
C ILE A 82 4.59 9.69 -0.70
N VAL A 83 4.03 9.13 -1.76
CA VAL A 83 4.75 8.43 -2.83
C VAL A 83 5.13 9.48 -3.88
N PRO A 84 6.38 9.58 -4.34
CA PRO A 84 6.74 10.50 -5.40
C PRO A 84 5.95 10.23 -6.69
N ASP A 85 5.58 11.28 -7.41
CA ASP A 85 4.98 11.17 -8.73
C ASP A 85 5.90 10.38 -9.69
N SER A 86 5.32 9.81 -10.73
CA SER A 86 6.01 8.99 -11.73
C SER A 86 6.59 7.65 -11.21
N VAL A 87 6.14 7.20 -10.05
CA VAL A 87 6.47 5.87 -9.50
C VAL A 87 5.29 4.93 -9.69
N GLU A 88 5.45 3.91 -10.50
CA GLU A 88 4.50 2.79 -10.65
C GLU A 88 4.95 1.64 -9.76
N LYS A 89 4.17 1.30 -8.74
CA LYS A 89 4.55 0.26 -7.79
C LYS A 89 3.36 -0.20 -6.94
N THR A 90 3.33 -1.50 -6.68
CA THR A 90 2.41 -2.11 -5.70
C THR A 90 3.05 -2.13 -4.31
N TYR A 91 2.24 -1.92 -3.28
CA TYR A 91 2.62 -1.96 -1.88
C TYR A 91 1.63 -2.77 -1.05
N ILE A 92 2.16 -3.47 -0.06
CA ILE A 92 1.41 -3.94 1.09
C ILE A 92 1.70 -2.97 2.23
N ILE A 93 0.68 -2.27 2.73
CA ILE A 93 0.86 -1.23 3.75
C ILE A 93 0.07 -1.59 4.99
N ASP A 94 0.77 -1.77 6.11
CA ASP A 94 0.21 -1.98 7.44
C ASP A 94 0.19 -0.66 8.22
N ASN A 95 -1.00 -0.15 8.53
CA ASN A 95 -1.15 1.03 9.37
C ASN A 95 -1.20 0.62 10.85
N ALA A 96 -0.04 0.60 11.49
CA ALA A 96 0.13 0.34 12.92
C ALA A 96 0.32 1.63 13.74
N THR A 97 -0.15 2.78 13.25
CA THR A 97 -0.11 4.04 13.99
C THR A 97 -1.12 4.03 15.14
N THR A 98 -0.85 4.79 16.17
CA THR A 98 -1.78 5.04 17.29
C THR A 98 -2.41 6.44 17.18
N GLY A 99 -3.51 6.65 17.90
CA GLY A 99 -4.31 7.88 17.80
C GLY A 99 -5.45 7.75 16.77
N ALA A 100 -6.56 8.45 17.03
CA ALA A 100 -7.77 8.41 16.20
C ALA A 100 -7.67 9.44 15.06
N TYR A 101 -6.67 9.27 14.19
CA TYR A 101 -6.41 10.15 13.06
C TYR A 101 -6.29 9.35 11.76
N THR A 102 -6.64 9.99 10.65
CA THR A 102 -6.56 9.43 9.31
C THR A 102 -5.12 9.42 8.81
N VAL A 103 -4.73 8.33 8.16
CA VAL A 103 -3.49 8.23 7.38
C VAL A 103 -3.87 8.07 5.92
N THR A 104 -3.42 8.97 5.06
CA THR A 104 -3.65 8.89 3.62
C THR A 104 -2.35 8.61 2.89
N VAL A 105 -2.28 7.51 2.14
CA VAL A 105 -1.15 7.22 1.25
C VAL A 105 -1.52 7.71 -0.13
N LYS A 106 -0.78 8.68 -0.66
CA LYS A 106 -1.09 9.36 -1.94
C LYS A 106 0.19 9.70 -2.70
N THR A 107 0.06 10.02 -3.98
CA THR A 107 1.16 10.65 -4.71
C THR A 107 1.30 12.13 -4.34
N THR A 108 2.39 12.76 -4.75
CA THR A 108 2.64 14.17 -4.42
C THR A 108 1.51 15.08 -4.91
N SER A 109 1.06 14.88 -6.16
CA SER A 109 0.06 15.75 -6.81
C SER A 109 -1.31 15.11 -6.98
N GLY A 110 -1.44 13.80 -6.78
CA GLY A 110 -2.67 13.05 -7.04
C GLY A 110 -3.48 12.70 -5.79
N THR A 111 -4.43 11.81 -5.99
CA THR A 111 -5.28 11.26 -4.94
C THR A 111 -4.68 10.00 -4.31
N GLY A 112 -5.28 9.50 -3.25
CA GLY A 112 -4.76 8.34 -2.55
C GLY A 112 -5.79 7.55 -1.76
N VAL A 113 -5.30 6.56 -1.03
CA VAL A 113 -6.07 5.65 -0.19
C VAL A 113 -5.93 6.07 1.27
N ALA A 114 -7.05 6.24 1.94
CA ALA A 114 -7.11 6.61 3.33
C ALA A 114 -7.42 5.41 4.24
N TRP A 115 -6.74 5.35 5.36
CA TRP A 115 -7.15 4.60 6.55
C TRP A 115 -7.91 5.54 7.46
N GLY A 116 -9.15 5.21 7.78
CA GLY A 116 -9.98 5.98 8.70
C GLY A 116 -9.42 6.01 10.13
N THR A 117 -10.08 6.74 10.99
CA THR A 117 -9.64 6.92 12.39
C THR A 117 -9.64 5.62 13.19
N THR A 118 -10.54 4.70 12.86
CA THR A 118 -10.69 3.37 13.47
C THR A 118 -10.28 2.23 12.54
N ASP A 119 -10.16 2.50 11.23
CA ASP A 119 -9.73 1.53 10.21
C ASP A 119 -8.20 1.46 10.19
N LYS A 120 -7.66 0.61 11.05
CA LYS A 120 -6.22 0.29 11.11
C LYS A 120 -6.00 -1.07 10.47
N GLY A 121 -4.75 -1.39 10.16
CA GLY A 121 -4.37 -2.67 9.58
C GLY A 121 -3.88 -2.56 8.16
N THR A 122 -3.88 -3.69 7.45
CA THR A 122 -3.16 -3.85 6.20
C THR A 122 -4.07 -3.67 5.00
N LYS A 123 -3.63 -2.85 4.03
CA LYS A 123 -4.24 -2.75 2.69
C LYS A 123 -3.17 -3.02 1.63
N MET A 124 -3.60 -3.58 0.51
CA MET A 124 -2.79 -3.66 -0.70
C MET A 124 -3.19 -2.52 -1.64
N VAL A 125 -2.23 -1.71 -2.01
CA VAL A 125 -2.45 -0.53 -2.86
C VAL A 125 -1.42 -0.50 -3.99
N TYR A 126 -1.71 0.22 -5.06
CA TYR A 126 -0.71 0.50 -6.10
C TYR A 126 -0.71 1.98 -6.48
N SER A 127 0.47 2.48 -6.81
CA SER A 127 0.62 3.76 -7.46
C SER A 127 0.66 3.55 -8.97
N ASP A 128 -0.18 4.29 -9.69
CA ASP A 128 -0.24 4.33 -11.16
C ASP A 128 0.60 5.46 -11.76
N ALA A 129 1.56 5.99 -10.98
CA ALA A 129 2.38 7.16 -11.26
C ALA A 129 1.67 8.52 -11.07
N THR A 130 0.35 8.53 -10.96
CA THR A 130 -0.48 9.74 -10.77
C THR A 130 -1.22 9.70 -9.45
N ASN A 131 -1.82 8.55 -9.12
CA ASN A 131 -2.60 8.33 -7.91
C ASN A 131 -2.14 7.08 -7.17
N VAL A 132 -2.54 6.95 -5.91
CA VAL A 132 -2.50 5.68 -5.19
C VAL A 132 -3.92 5.13 -5.12
N VAL A 133 -4.09 3.87 -5.54
CA VAL A 133 -5.39 3.20 -5.70
C VAL A 133 -5.43 1.96 -4.80
N ASP A 134 -6.57 1.74 -4.14
CA ASP A 134 -6.84 0.52 -3.38
C ASP A 134 -7.17 -0.62 -4.34
N THR A 135 -6.60 -1.80 -4.08
CA THR A 135 -6.92 -3.01 -4.86
C THR A 135 -8.23 -3.65 -4.43
N ALA A 136 -8.83 -3.18 -3.32
CA ALA A 136 -10.11 -3.62 -2.76
C ALA A 136 -10.22 -5.14 -2.50
N PHE A 137 -9.10 -5.86 -2.35
CA PHE A 137 -9.13 -7.31 -2.05
C PHE A 137 -9.77 -7.66 -0.71
N THR A 138 -10.01 -6.67 0.14
CA THR A 138 -10.60 -6.86 1.48
C THR A 138 -12.05 -6.37 1.56
N ASP A 139 -12.62 -5.89 0.47
CA ASP A 139 -13.97 -5.34 0.46
C ASP A 139 -14.98 -6.39 -0.02
N LEU A 140 -15.86 -6.80 0.89
CA LEU A 140 -16.97 -7.70 0.59
C LEU A 140 -17.91 -7.12 -0.48
N SER A 141 -17.92 -5.79 -0.66
CA SER A 141 -18.75 -5.12 -1.66
C SER A 141 -18.30 -5.40 -3.10
N SER A 142 -17.04 -5.80 -3.28
CA SER A 142 -16.49 -6.18 -4.59
C SER A 142 -16.69 -7.67 -4.93
N ASP A 143 -17.16 -8.47 -3.99
CA ASP A 143 -17.53 -9.85 -4.24
C ASP A 143 -18.99 -9.92 -4.73
N TYR A 144 -19.19 -10.30 -5.99
CA TYR A 144 -20.52 -10.44 -6.58
C TYR A 144 -21.34 -11.62 -6.00
N THR A 145 -20.68 -12.55 -5.32
CA THR A 145 -21.32 -13.73 -4.71
C THR A 145 -20.70 -14.06 -3.36
N PRO A 146 -20.71 -13.11 -2.39
CA PRO A 146 -20.06 -13.33 -1.12
C PRO A 146 -20.69 -14.53 -0.38
N GLN A 147 -19.85 -15.49 0.00
CA GLN A 147 -20.26 -16.66 0.76
C GLN A 147 -19.54 -16.68 2.11
N LEU A 148 -20.30 -16.85 3.18
CA LEU A 148 -19.74 -17.09 4.50
C LEU A 148 -19.55 -18.60 4.68
N VAL A 149 -18.33 -19.03 4.97
CA VAL A 149 -17.97 -20.44 5.16
C VAL A 149 -18.31 -20.94 6.56
N ALA A 150 -18.65 -20.01 7.48
CA ALA A 150 -19.04 -20.25 8.86
C ALA A 150 -20.14 -19.27 9.28
N ASP A 151 -20.67 -19.45 10.48
CA ASP A 151 -21.67 -18.55 11.03
C ASP A 151 -21.18 -17.10 11.03
N LEU A 152 -22.07 -16.17 10.67
CA LEU A 152 -21.78 -14.74 10.73
C LEU A 152 -21.73 -14.27 12.18
N ASP A 153 -20.53 -14.08 12.71
CA ASP A 153 -20.35 -13.40 13.99
C ASP A 153 -20.52 -11.89 13.80
N THR A 154 -21.64 -11.37 14.23
CA THR A 154 -21.95 -9.94 14.13
C THR A 154 -21.27 -9.10 15.20
N ASN A 155 -20.50 -9.71 16.12
CA ASN A 155 -19.86 -9.01 17.24
C ASN A 155 -20.82 -8.07 17.99
N ALA A 156 -22.02 -8.57 18.29
CA ALA A 156 -23.13 -7.84 18.92
C ALA A 156 -23.66 -6.63 18.11
N GLN A 157 -23.38 -6.56 16.81
CA GLN A 157 -23.97 -5.57 15.91
C GLN A 157 -25.23 -6.15 15.24
N ASN A 158 -26.17 -5.27 14.89
CA ASN A 158 -27.37 -5.67 14.20
C ASN A 158 -27.08 -6.00 12.72
N ILE A 159 -27.67 -7.08 12.21
CA ILE A 159 -27.78 -7.32 10.78
C ILE A 159 -28.95 -6.48 10.26
N ILE A 160 -28.64 -5.47 9.43
CA ILE A 160 -29.67 -4.65 8.79
C ILE A 160 -29.95 -5.26 7.42
N ILE A 161 -31.18 -5.76 7.24
CA ILE A 161 -31.65 -6.27 5.95
C ILE A 161 -32.60 -5.23 5.39
N ASP A 162 -32.33 -4.79 4.15
CA ASP A 162 -33.22 -3.89 3.42
C ASP A 162 -34.63 -4.49 3.35
N ASN A 163 -35.65 -3.67 3.51
CA ASN A 163 -37.07 -4.06 3.47
C ASN A 163 -37.48 -4.84 2.20
N THR A 164 -36.65 -4.84 1.18
CA THR A 164 -36.88 -5.58 -0.07
C THR A 164 -36.18 -6.94 -0.12
N LYS A 165 -35.42 -7.29 0.93
CA LYS A 165 -34.63 -8.54 1.02
C LYS A 165 -35.20 -9.40 2.15
N ALA A 166 -35.07 -10.68 1.99
CA ALA A 166 -35.48 -11.68 2.99
C ALA A 166 -34.30 -12.60 3.31
N ILE A 167 -34.23 -13.04 4.54
CA ILE A 167 -33.41 -14.20 4.92
C ILE A 167 -34.30 -15.43 4.63
N LEU A 168 -33.86 -16.28 3.71
CA LEU A 168 -34.55 -17.52 3.39
C LEU A 168 -33.75 -18.70 3.93
N ASP A 169 -34.46 -19.61 4.60
CA ASP A 169 -33.93 -20.95 4.86
C ASP A 169 -34.09 -21.78 3.57
N GLU A 170 -32.97 -22.28 3.02
CA GLU A 170 -32.95 -23.09 1.82
C GLU A 170 -33.79 -24.38 1.95
N SER A 171 -33.96 -24.89 3.16
CA SER A 171 -34.67 -26.14 3.41
C SER A 171 -36.19 -25.99 3.45
N SER A 172 -36.71 -24.84 3.86
CA SER A 172 -38.13 -24.61 4.08
C SER A 172 -38.74 -23.50 3.23
N ASN A 173 -37.91 -22.67 2.59
CA ASN A 173 -38.32 -21.46 1.90
C ASN A 173 -39.16 -20.50 2.78
N GLU A 174 -38.95 -20.57 4.08
CA GLU A 174 -39.62 -19.73 5.08
C GLU A 174 -38.78 -18.50 5.37
N GLN A 175 -39.46 -17.37 5.59
CA GLN A 175 -38.82 -16.16 6.10
C GLN A 175 -38.61 -16.31 7.61
N ILE A 176 -37.41 -16.01 8.06
CA ILE A 176 -37.04 -15.98 9.48
C ILE A 176 -37.25 -14.56 10.02
#